data_6dac1a554f1baae157a71c4b381cec4d
#
_entry.id   6dac1a554f1baae157a71c4b381cec4d
#
_cell.length_a   1.000
_cell.length_b   1.000
_cell.length_c   1.000
_cell.angle_alpha   90.00
_cell.angle_beta   90.00
_cell.angle_gamma   90.00
#
_symmetry.space_group_name_H-M   'P 1'
#
loop_
_entity.id
_entity.type
_entity.pdbx_description
1 polymer ?
#
loop_
_entity_poly.entity_id
_entity_poly.type
_entity_poly.pdbx_seq_one_letter_code
_entity_poly.pdbx_strand_id
1 'polypeptide(L)'
;MEPFHTMGKLVSLVTTLHQSTERDYVSRMLDEKVGCMEVAKKYGREFWDGERRFGYGGFKFIPGWWRNVAQQLINRYGLNQDSAVLDIGCGKAFLLYELVCLLPGIRIHGIDISEYAIESAPESIQERLECRRAQDILPYEENEFDLVISLGALHNLRVFELEIALREMERVGEQGYLMVESYRSNQELFNLQCWALTAESFFEVDEWIWLFERFGYSGDYEFIFFE
;
A
#
# COMPACT_ATOMS: atom_id res chain seq x y z
N MET A 1 9.23 -15.44 27.64
CA MET A 1 9.05 -14.04 27.19
C MET A 1 9.84 -13.97 25.90
N GLU A 2 9.15 -13.92 24.77
CA GLU A 2 9.81 -13.65 23.50
C GLU A 2 10.42 -12.25 23.54
N PRO A 3 11.57 -12.02 22.92
CA PRO A 3 12.19 -10.69 22.90
C PRO A 3 11.21 -9.72 22.24
N PHE A 4 10.94 -8.59 22.89
CA PHE A 4 10.19 -7.49 22.27
C PHE A 4 10.97 -7.06 21.02
N HIS A 5 10.43 -7.37 19.83
CA HIS A 5 10.94 -6.77 18.62
C HIS A 5 10.80 -5.26 18.75
N THR A 6 11.89 -4.56 18.53
CA THR A 6 11.88 -3.09 18.57
C THR A 6 11.08 -2.64 17.34
N MET A 7 9.91 -2.06 17.55
CA MET A 7 9.09 -1.52 16.48
C MET A 7 9.86 -0.51 15.63
N GLY A 8 9.62 -0.48 14.33
CA GLY A 8 10.22 0.46 13.39
C GLY A 8 9.81 1.91 13.68
N LYS A 9 10.18 2.81 12.80
CA LYS A 9 10.00 4.25 13.00
C LYS A 9 8.83 4.77 12.17
N LEU A 10 8.13 5.75 12.73
CA LEU A 10 7.24 6.60 11.96
C LEU A 10 8.08 7.40 10.95
N VAL A 11 7.72 7.29 9.67
CA VAL A 11 8.40 7.96 8.56
C VAL A 11 7.41 8.78 7.73
N SER A 12 7.90 9.56 6.78
CA SER A 12 7.08 10.35 5.86
C SER A 12 7.73 10.32 4.47
N LEU A 13 7.36 9.32 3.69
CA LEU A 13 7.88 9.09 2.33
C LEU A 13 6.83 9.41 1.26
N VAL A 14 5.54 9.16 1.56
CA VAL A 14 4.40 9.32 0.63
C VAL A 14 3.51 10.51 0.99
N THR A 15 3.51 11.00 2.23
CA THR A 15 2.62 12.06 2.72
C THR A 15 2.56 13.27 1.80
N THR A 16 3.70 13.78 1.33
CA THR A 16 3.75 14.94 0.42
C THR A 16 3.01 14.68 -0.89
N LEU A 17 3.13 13.47 -1.43
CA LEU A 17 2.44 13.06 -2.65
C LEU A 17 0.93 12.95 -2.41
N HIS A 18 0.53 12.38 -1.27
CA HIS A 18 -0.88 12.26 -0.88
C HIS A 18 -1.55 13.64 -0.72
N GLN A 19 -0.89 14.59 -0.06
CA GLN A 19 -1.40 15.94 0.18
C GLN A 19 -1.55 16.78 -1.09
N SER A 20 -0.94 16.41 -2.20
CA SER A 20 -1.09 17.11 -3.48
C SER A 20 -2.47 16.93 -4.14
N THR A 21 -3.32 16.05 -3.61
CA THR A 21 -4.64 15.75 -4.16
C THR A 21 -5.74 16.51 -3.41
N GLU A 22 -6.49 17.36 -4.13
CA GLU A 22 -7.70 18.00 -3.60
C GLU A 22 -8.86 17.00 -3.51
N ARG A 23 -9.66 17.07 -2.43
CA ARG A 23 -10.76 16.13 -2.15
C ARG A 23 -12.01 16.85 -1.71
N ASP A 24 -13.13 16.57 -2.37
CA ASP A 24 -14.46 16.97 -1.93
C ASP A 24 -15.13 15.78 -1.21
N TYR A 25 -14.99 15.78 0.11
CA TYR A 25 -15.44 14.67 0.95
C TYR A 25 -16.96 14.52 0.96
N VAL A 26 -17.68 15.63 1.11
CA VAL A 26 -19.13 15.61 1.24
C VAL A 26 -19.80 15.20 -0.08
N SER A 27 -19.37 15.78 -1.21
CA SER A 27 -19.89 15.37 -2.52
C SER A 27 -19.67 13.89 -2.78
N ARG A 28 -18.49 13.36 -2.41
CA ARG A 28 -18.20 11.93 -2.54
C ARG A 28 -19.11 11.04 -1.67
N MET A 29 -19.46 11.49 -0.47
CA MET A 29 -20.40 10.76 0.41
C MET A 29 -21.81 10.76 -0.15
N LEU A 30 -22.25 11.85 -0.77
CA LEU A 30 -23.61 12.01 -1.30
C LEU A 30 -23.83 11.36 -2.67
N ASP A 31 -22.76 10.95 -3.37
CA ASP A 31 -22.79 10.37 -4.71
C ASP A 31 -22.99 8.84 -4.67
N GLU A 32 -24.19 8.39 -4.26
CA GLU A 32 -24.55 6.96 -4.21
C GLU A 32 -23.44 6.08 -3.59
N LYS A 33 -22.91 6.51 -2.47
CA LYS A 33 -21.72 5.93 -1.81
C LYS A 33 -21.72 4.40 -1.77
N VAL A 34 -22.84 3.78 -1.42
CA VAL A 34 -22.95 2.31 -1.30
C VAL A 34 -22.73 1.64 -2.67
N GLY A 35 -23.40 2.12 -3.72
CA GLY A 35 -23.18 1.61 -5.07
C GLY A 35 -21.76 1.81 -5.56
N CYS A 36 -21.15 2.96 -5.25
CA CYS A 36 -19.75 3.21 -5.56
C CYS A 36 -18.79 2.23 -4.81
N MET A 37 -19.07 1.91 -3.55
CA MET A 37 -18.30 0.91 -2.78
C MET A 37 -18.41 -0.49 -3.40
N GLU A 38 -19.62 -0.92 -3.82
CA GLU A 38 -19.83 -2.23 -4.45
C GLU A 38 -19.05 -2.37 -5.77
N VAL A 39 -18.92 -1.29 -6.52
CA VAL A 39 -18.10 -1.26 -7.74
C VAL A 39 -16.61 -1.25 -7.40
N ALA A 40 -16.19 -0.38 -6.48
CA ALA A 40 -14.80 -0.21 -6.09
C ALA A 40 -14.19 -1.51 -5.52
N LYS A 41 -14.92 -2.22 -4.64
CA LYS A 41 -14.47 -3.47 -3.99
C LYS A 41 -14.25 -4.64 -4.95
N LYS A 42 -14.61 -4.51 -6.22
CA LYS A 42 -14.25 -5.48 -7.27
C LYS A 42 -12.82 -5.30 -7.78
N TYR A 43 -12.19 -4.16 -7.48
CA TYR A 43 -10.85 -3.78 -7.93
C TYR A 43 -10.61 -3.94 -9.44
N GLY A 44 -11.69 -3.91 -10.22
CA GLY A 44 -11.66 -4.02 -11.67
C GLY A 44 -11.36 -2.68 -12.37
N ARG A 45 -11.53 -2.67 -13.70
CA ARG A 45 -11.31 -1.49 -14.55
C ARG A 45 -11.98 -0.22 -14.02
N GLU A 46 -13.22 -0.34 -13.52
CA GLU A 46 -13.98 0.83 -13.05
C GLU A 46 -13.32 1.50 -11.83
N PHE A 47 -12.69 0.73 -10.94
CA PHE A 47 -11.95 1.26 -9.80
C PHE A 47 -10.68 2.02 -10.25
N TRP A 48 -9.94 1.49 -11.21
CA TRP A 48 -8.67 2.07 -11.66
C TRP A 48 -8.84 3.18 -12.69
N ASP A 49 -9.56 2.90 -13.78
CA ASP A 49 -9.64 3.74 -14.97
C ASP A 49 -11.05 4.18 -15.35
N GLY A 50 -12.05 3.83 -14.53
CA GLY A 50 -13.42 4.30 -14.68
C GLY A 50 -13.64 5.73 -14.19
N GLU A 51 -14.88 6.08 -13.91
CA GLU A 51 -15.23 7.40 -13.37
C GLU A 51 -14.63 7.60 -11.97
N ARG A 52 -14.27 8.85 -11.64
CA ARG A 52 -13.68 9.22 -10.33
C ARG A 52 -14.53 8.80 -9.13
N ARG A 53 -15.83 8.70 -9.30
CA ARG A 53 -16.78 8.24 -8.27
C ARG A 53 -16.50 6.80 -7.81
N PHE A 54 -15.94 5.94 -8.66
CA PHE A 54 -15.68 4.53 -8.37
C PHE A 54 -14.27 4.24 -7.85
N GLY A 55 -13.35 5.22 -7.93
CA GLY A 55 -11.97 4.99 -7.49
C GLY A 55 -11.02 6.10 -7.89
N TYR A 56 -10.00 5.74 -8.64
CA TYR A 56 -8.92 6.67 -9.01
C TYR A 56 -9.29 7.65 -10.14
N GLY A 57 -10.27 7.32 -11.00
CA GLY A 57 -10.64 8.20 -12.12
C GLY A 57 -9.58 8.25 -13.22
N GLY A 58 -8.83 7.17 -13.39
CA GLY A 58 -7.72 7.06 -14.34
C GLY A 58 -6.36 7.02 -13.62
N PHE A 59 -5.93 5.83 -13.22
CA PHE A 59 -4.62 5.61 -12.59
C PHE A 59 -3.58 5.31 -13.67
N LYS A 60 -3.00 6.37 -14.23
CA LYS A 60 -2.04 6.30 -15.34
C LYS A 60 -0.62 6.51 -14.85
N PHE A 61 0.34 5.90 -15.55
CA PHE A 61 1.74 6.19 -15.32
C PHE A 61 2.05 7.65 -15.69
N ILE A 62 2.58 8.38 -14.72
CA ILE A 62 3.09 9.74 -14.90
C ILE A 62 4.60 9.67 -14.65
N PRO A 63 5.45 9.89 -15.66
CA PRO A 63 6.89 9.83 -15.50
C PRO A 63 7.40 10.68 -14.34
N GLY A 64 8.16 10.08 -13.44
CA GLY A 64 8.74 10.76 -12.28
C GLY A 64 7.79 10.96 -11.09
N TRP A 65 6.50 10.64 -11.20
CA TRP A 65 5.55 10.81 -10.10
C TRP A 65 5.96 10.05 -8.83
N TRP A 66 6.37 8.79 -8.99
CA TRP A 66 6.84 7.94 -7.91
C TRP A 66 8.35 8.00 -7.67
N ARG A 67 9.10 8.73 -8.52
CA ARG A 67 10.55 8.76 -8.51
C ARG A 67 11.14 9.21 -7.17
N ASN A 68 10.54 10.24 -6.55
CA ASN A 68 11.02 10.74 -5.26
C ASN A 68 10.80 9.71 -4.14
N VAL A 69 9.66 9.01 -4.13
CA VAL A 69 9.39 7.93 -3.17
C VAL A 69 10.37 6.78 -3.37
N ALA A 70 10.58 6.34 -4.62
CA ALA A 70 11.55 5.30 -4.94
C ALA A 70 12.98 5.68 -4.48
N GLN A 71 13.41 6.92 -4.72
CA GLN A 71 14.72 7.39 -4.28
C GLN A 71 14.86 7.43 -2.75
N GLN A 72 13.81 7.80 -2.04
CA GLN A 72 13.80 7.80 -0.58
C GLN A 72 13.88 6.37 -0.03
N LEU A 73 13.16 5.41 -0.63
CA LEU A 73 13.25 3.98 -0.27
C LEU A 73 14.67 3.45 -0.49
N ILE A 74 15.27 3.73 -1.64
CA ILE A 74 16.66 3.34 -1.95
C ILE A 74 17.62 3.86 -0.87
N ASN A 75 17.54 5.14 -0.56
CA ASN A 75 18.46 5.78 0.39
C ASN A 75 18.26 5.28 1.81
N ARG A 76 16.99 5.10 2.23
CA ARG A 76 16.65 4.72 3.60
C ARG A 76 17.03 3.28 3.92
N TYR A 77 16.73 2.37 3.01
CA TYR A 77 16.91 0.93 3.19
C TYR A 77 18.23 0.41 2.60
N GLY A 78 19.04 1.30 2.00
CA GLY A 78 20.33 0.92 1.44
C GLY A 78 20.24 0.03 0.20
N LEU A 79 19.12 0.14 -0.55
CA LEU A 79 18.88 -0.71 -1.70
C LEU A 79 19.91 -0.47 -2.81
N ASN A 80 20.30 -1.53 -3.46
CA ASN A 80 21.24 -1.53 -4.57
C ASN A 80 20.77 -2.49 -5.69
N GLN A 81 21.56 -2.65 -6.74
CA GLN A 81 21.18 -3.48 -7.89
C GLN A 81 21.01 -4.97 -7.58
N ASP A 82 21.57 -5.46 -6.47
CA ASP A 82 21.49 -6.87 -6.07
C ASP A 82 20.34 -7.12 -5.09
N SER A 83 19.70 -6.05 -4.60
CA SER A 83 18.59 -6.12 -3.66
C SER A 83 17.32 -6.70 -4.27
N ALA A 84 16.47 -7.27 -3.41
CA ALA A 84 15.14 -7.78 -3.74
C ALA A 84 14.05 -7.00 -2.99
N VAL A 85 13.02 -6.56 -3.70
CA VAL A 85 11.89 -5.81 -3.12
C VAL A 85 10.57 -6.49 -3.48
N LEU A 86 9.71 -6.68 -2.47
CA LEU A 86 8.31 -7.11 -2.64
C LEU A 86 7.37 -5.94 -2.34
N ASP A 87 6.39 -5.70 -3.22
CA ASP A 87 5.30 -4.74 -2.99
C ASP A 87 3.96 -5.48 -2.86
N ILE A 88 3.36 -5.43 -1.67
CA ILE A 88 2.09 -6.07 -1.34
C ILE A 88 0.94 -5.06 -1.54
N GLY A 89 0.09 -5.31 -2.54
CA GLY A 89 -0.90 -4.36 -3.03
C GLY A 89 -0.29 -3.35 -4.00
N CYS A 90 0.54 -3.85 -4.93
CA CYS A 90 1.32 -3.02 -5.83
C CYS A 90 0.50 -2.23 -6.87
N GLY A 91 -0.80 -2.53 -7.03
CA GLY A 91 -1.64 -1.95 -8.06
C GLY A 91 -1.05 -2.13 -9.46
N LYS A 92 -0.93 -1.04 -10.21
CA LYS A 92 -0.26 -1.06 -11.53
C LYS A 92 1.28 -0.99 -11.45
N ALA A 93 1.85 -1.23 -10.27
CA ALA A 93 3.29 -1.37 -10.01
C ALA A 93 4.17 -0.17 -10.46
N PHE A 94 3.63 1.04 -10.48
CA PHE A 94 4.38 2.22 -10.96
C PHE A 94 5.57 2.57 -10.04
N LEU A 95 5.48 2.31 -8.73
CA LEU A 95 6.61 2.48 -7.81
C LEU A 95 7.72 1.45 -8.08
N LEU A 96 7.36 0.17 -8.28
CA LEU A 96 8.31 -0.87 -8.65
C LEU A 96 9.00 -0.56 -9.99
N TYR A 97 8.26 -0.02 -10.95
CA TYR A 97 8.83 0.41 -12.23
C TYR A 97 9.87 1.53 -12.04
N GLU A 98 9.60 2.52 -11.20
CA GLU A 98 10.59 3.58 -10.91
C GLU A 98 11.83 3.03 -10.16
N LEU A 99 11.66 2.04 -9.28
CA LEU A 99 12.82 1.37 -8.66
C LEU A 99 13.72 0.71 -9.70
N VAL A 100 13.14 -0.01 -10.67
CA VAL A 100 13.90 -0.62 -11.79
C VAL A 100 14.58 0.45 -12.64
N CYS A 101 13.92 1.58 -12.89
CA CYS A 101 14.52 2.69 -13.63
C CYS A 101 15.71 3.33 -12.91
N LEU A 102 15.66 3.40 -11.58
CA LEU A 102 16.71 3.99 -10.74
C LEU A 102 17.86 3.02 -10.45
N LEU A 103 17.54 1.74 -10.30
CA LEU A 103 18.50 0.66 -9.99
C LEU A 103 18.37 -0.47 -11.02
N PRO A 104 18.91 -0.33 -12.22
CA PRO A 104 18.89 -1.41 -13.20
C PRO A 104 19.58 -2.67 -12.64
N GLY A 105 18.84 -3.77 -12.56
CA GLY A 105 19.31 -5.02 -11.96
C GLY A 105 18.61 -5.41 -10.67
N ILE A 106 17.99 -4.45 -9.95
CA ILE A 106 17.19 -4.76 -8.76
C ILE A 106 16.13 -5.83 -9.06
N ARG A 107 15.99 -6.79 -8.17
CA ARG A 107 14.93 -7.80 -8.24
C ARG A 107 13.66 -7.23 -7.62
N ILE A 108 12.58 -7.24 -8.37
CA ILE A 108 11.28 -6.79 -7.85
C ILE A 108 10.26 -7.91 -7.98
N HIS A 109 9.33 -7.96 -7.03
CA HIS A 109 8.09 -8.72 -7.10
C HIS A 109 6.93 -7.83 -6.65
N GLY A 110 5.78 -7.99 -7.28
CA GLY A 110 4.57 -7.28 -6.88
C GLY A 110 3.39 -8.22 -6.84
N ILE A 111 2.56 -8.10 -5.80
CA ILE A 111 1.30 -8.81 -5.71
C ILE A 111 0.14 -7.82 -5.55
N ASP A 112 -0.97 -8.07 -6.24
CA ASP A 112 -2.21 -7.32 -6.08
C ASP A 112 -3.41 -8.24 -6.32
N ILE A 113 -4.54 -7.97 -5.68
CA ILE A 113 -5.78 -8.72 -5.88
C ILE A 113 -6.43 -8.39 -7.24
N SER A 114 -6.08 -7.27 -7.84
CA SER A 114 -6.63 -6.76 -9.09
C SER A 114 -5.90 -7.34 -10.32
N GLU A 115 -6.50 -8.31 -10.97
CA GLU A 115 -6.02 -8.81 -12.27
C GLU A 115 -5.89 -7.67 -13.29
N TYR A 116 -6.88 -6.76 -13.33
CA TYR A 116 -6.83 -5.59 -14.22
C TYR A 116 -5.61 -4.68 -13.95
N ALA A 117 -5.24 -4.47 -12.69
CA ALA A 117 -4.09 -3.64 -12.35
C ALA A 117 -2.78 -4.30 -12.82
N ILE A 118 -2.63 -5.60 -12.57
CA ILE A 118 -1.46 -6.38 -13.02
C ILE A 118 -1.33 -6.35 -14.54
N GLU A 119 -2.42 -6.60 -15.28
CA GLU A 119 -2.44 -6.54 -16.74
C GLU A 119 -2.18 -5.13 -17.31
N SER A 120 -2.48 -4.09 -16.53
CA SER A 120 -2.29 -2.68 -16.90
C SER A 120 -0.94 -2.11 -16.45
N ALA A 121 -0.08 -2.91 -15.82
CA ALA A 121 1.25 -2.51 -15.39
C ALA A 121 2.20 -2.30 -16.59
N PRO A 122 3.34 -1.58 -16.43
CA PRO A 122 4.35 -1.45 -17.48
C PRO A 122 4.84 -2.83 -17.97
N GLU A 123 4.76 -3.08 -19.27
CA GLU A 123 5.04 -4.37 -19.91
C GLU A 123 6.40 -4.97 -19.49
N SER A 124 7.41 -4.11 -19.30
CA SER A 124 8.77 -4.53 -18.95
C SER A 124 8.91 -5.18 -17.57
N ILE A 125 7.88 -5.07 -16.70
CA ILE A 125 7.88 -5.64 -15.34
C ILE A 125 6.71 -6.59 -15.08
N GLN A 126 5.77 -6.76 -16.00
CA GLN A 126 4.56 -7.58 -15.81
C GLN A 126 4.87 -9.03 -15.39
N GLU A 127 5.89 -9.65 -15.95
CA GLU A 127 6.29 -11.02 -15.60
C GLU A 127 6.76 -11.19 -14.15
N ARG A 128 6.99 -10.07 -13.42
CA ARG A 128 7.38 -10.03 -12.01
C ARG A 128 6.21 -9.73 -11.09
N LEU A 129 5.01 -9.66 -11.63
CA LEU A 129 3.79 -9.32 -10.91
C LEU A 129 2.84 -10.51 -10.90
N GLU A 130 2.12 -10.69 -9.79
CA GLU A 130 1.19 -11.79 -9.60
C GLU A 130 -0.16 -11.30 -9.06
N CYS A 131 -1.27 -11.82 -9.62
CA CYS A 131 -2.59 -11.64 -9.02
C CYS A 131 -2.71 -12.54 -7.80
N ARG A 132 -2.57 -11.95 -6.58
CA ARG A 132 -2.57 -12.66 -5.30
C ARG A 132 -3.14 -11.78 -4.19
N ARG A 133 -3.79 -12.41 -3.22
CA ARG A 133 -4.33 -11.72 -2.05
C ARG A 133 -3.22 -11.48 -1.03
N ALA A 134 -3.22 -10.29 -0.42
CA ALA A 134 -2.24 -9.93 0.62
C ALA A 134 -2.34 -10.81 1.89
N GLN A 135 -3.51 -11.38 2.18
CA GLN A 135 -3.77 -12.24 3.33
C GLN A 135 -3.58 -13.74 3.05
N ASP A 136 -3.05 -14.12 1.90
CA ASP A 136 -2.64 -15.51 1.63
C ASP A 136 -1.24 -15.75 2.23
N ILE A 137 -0.95 -17.02 2.56
CA ILE A 137 0.43 -17.42 2.84
C ILE A 137 1.25 -17.24 1.57
N LEU A 138 2.31 -16.46 1.65
CA LEU A 138 3.13 -16.11 0.49
C LEU A 138 4.12 -17.24 0.15
N PRO A 139 4.33 -17.58 -1.14
CA PRO A 139 5.19 -18.67 -1.58
C PRO A 139 6.68 -18.27 -1.58
N TYR A 140 7.09 -17.48 -0.61
CA TYR A 140 8.46 -17.00 -0.47
C TYR A 140 9.07 -17.54 0.82
N GLU A 141 10.39 -17.69 0.84
CA GLU A 141 11.14 -18.09 2.02
C GLU A 141 11.21 -16.96 3.07
N GLU A 142 11.61 -17.31 4.28
CA GLU A 142 11.87 -16.33 5.34
C GLU A 142 13.03 -15.42 4.94
N ASN A 143 12.85 -14.08 5.08
CA ASN A 143 13.83 -13.05 4.71
C ASN A 143 14.31 -13.13 3.24
N GLU A 144 13.43 -13.52 2.33
CA GLU A 144 13.77 -13.60 0.89
C GLU A 144 13.97 -12.22 0.25
N PHE A 145 13.36 -11.18 0.83
CA PHE A 145 13.41 -9.81 0.32
C PHE A 145 14.16 -8.88 1.28
N ASP A 146 15.08 -8.07 0.76
CA ASP A 146 15.75 -7.01 1.52
C ASP A 146 14.76 -5.97 2.03
N LEU A 147 13.67 -5.74 1.30
CA LEU A 147 12.59 -4.83 1.69
C LEU A 147 11.23 -5.35 1.22
N VAL A 148 10.26 -5.38 2.14
CA VAL A 148 8.84 -5.59 1.82
C VAL A 148 8.09 -4.28 2.07
N ILE A 149 7.35 -3.83 1.07
CA ILE A 149 6.54 -2.60 1.18
C ILE A 149 5.05 -2.90 0.98
N SER A 150 4.19 -2.04 1.56
CA SER A 150 2.77 -2.00 1.25
C SER A 150 2.25 -0.57 1.41
N LEU A 151 1.79 0.03 0.34
CA LEU A 151 1.37 1.43 0.32
C LEU A 151 -0.12 1.54 0.01
N GLY A 152 -0.93 1.86 1.02
CA GLY A 152 -2.36 2.12 0.84
C GLY A 152 -3.20 0.87 0.50
N ALA A 153 -2.71 -0.33 0.85
CA ALA A 153 -3.40 -1.57 0.56
C ALA A 153 -3.98 -2.25 1.81
N LEU A 154 -3.21 -2.38 2.89
CA LEU A 154 -3.60 -3.25 4.01
C LEU A 154 -4.76 -2.73 4.86
N HIS A 155 -5.05 -1.43 4.86
CA HIS A 155 -6.27 -0.91 5.51
C HIS A 155 -7.58 -1.36 4.82
N ASN A 156 -7.49 -1.96 3.63
CA ASN A 156 -8.63 -2.58 2.95
C ASN A 156 -8.94 -4.00 3.45
N LEU A 157 -8.13 -4.54 4.35
CA LEU A 157 -8.33 -5.85 4.97
C LEU A 157 -9.12 -5.74 6.27
N ARG A 158 -9.87 -6.78 6.61
CA ARG A 158 -10.43 -6.95 7.94
C ARG A 158 -9.33 -7.30 8.93
N VAL A 159 -9.54 -7.01 10.20
CA VAL A 159 -8.51 -7.16 11.24
C VAL A 159 -7.84 -8.54 11.29
N PHE A 160 -8.60 -9.62 11.09
CA PHE A 160 -8.04 -10.99 11.09
C PHE A 160 -7.27 -11.33 9.80
N GLU A 161 -7.59 -10.69 8.67
CA GLU A 161 -6.84 -10.79 7.41
C GLU A 161 -5.58 -9.93 7.49
N LEU A 162 -5.68 -8.77 8.14
CA LEU A 162 -4.55 -7.87 8.42
C LEU A 162 -3.48 -8.56 9.27
N GLU A 163 -3.88 -9.36 10.28
CA GLU A 163 -2.93 -10.15 11.08
C GLU A 163 -2.09 -11.07 10.19
N ILE A 164 -2.72 -11.80 9.26
CA ILE A 164 -2.01 -12.71 8.36
C ILE A 164 -1.06 -11.94 7.46
N ALA A 165 -1.53 -10.85 6.84
CA ALA A 165 -0.73 -10.04 5.93
C ALA A 165 0.50 -9.41 6.62
N LEU A 166 0.34 -8.89 7.84
CA LEU A 166 1.46 -8.32 8.60
C LEU A 166 2.49 -9.37 9.03
N ARG A 167 2.03 -10.57 9.44
CA ARG A 167 2.93 -11.68 9.77
C ARG A 167 3.70 -12.17 8.56
N GLU A 168 3.06 -12.26 7.39
CA GLU A 168 3.73 -12.65 6.16
C GLU A 168 4.72 -11.57 5.69
N MET A 169 4.34 -10.29 5.80
CA MET A 169 5.22 -9.17 5.49
C MET A 169 6.49 -9.21 6.34
N GLU A 170 6.35 -9.47 7.66
CA GLU A 170 7.47 -9.64 8.58
C GLU A 170 8.31 -10.90 8.28
N ARG A 171 7.66 -12.00 7.93
CA ARG A 171 8.33 -13.27 7.66
C ARG A 171 9.22 -13.23 6.41
N VAL A 172 8.72 -12.64 5.33
CA VAL A 172 9.41 -12.71 4.04
C VAL A 172 10.40 -11.57 3.81
N GLY A 173 10.39 -10.54 4.65
CA GLY A 173 11.25 -9.36 4.53
C GLY A 173 12.29 -9.23 5.63
N GLU A 174 13.52 -8.85 5.27
CA GLU A 174 14.52 -8.41 6.24
C GLU A 174 14.17 -7.04 6.85
N GLN A 175 13.53 -6.19 6.04
CA GLN A 175 13.04 -4.87 6.43
C GLN A 175 11.62 -4.67 5.89
N GLY A 176 10.79 -3.89 6.59
CA GLY A 176 9.42 -3.59 6.21
C GLY A 176 9.13 -2.10 6.15
N TYR A 177 8.26 -1.69 5.22
CA TYR A 177 7.65 -0.37 5.21
C TYR A 177 6.18 -0.44 4.84
N LEU A 178 5.35 0.09 5.73
CA LEU A 178 3.90 0.06 5.62
C LEU A 178 3.30 1.45 5.66
N MET A 179 2.49 1.84 4.68
CA MET A 179 1.68 3.05 4.73
C MET A 179 0.20 2.69 4.76
N VAL A 180 -0.52 3.22 5.75
CA VAL A 180 -1.97 3.03 5.93
C VAL A 180 -2.69 4.36 6.14
N GLU A 181 -3.97 4.36 5.83
CA GLU A 181 -4.88 5.46 6.15
C GLU A 181 -5.25 5.41 7.63
N SER A 182 -5.27 6.58 8.29
CA SER A 182 -5.58 6.72 9.71
C SER A 182 -6.22 8.09 10.00
N TYR A 183 -6.55 8.35 11.25
CA TYR A 183 -7.12 9.62 11.72
C TYR A 183 -6.63 9.96 13.14
N ARG A 184 -6.68 11.26 13.48
CA ARG A 184 -6.28 11.83 14.78
C ARG A 184 -7.44 12.59 15.43
N SER A 185 -8.52 12.80 14.68
CA SER A 185 -9.67 13.57 15.12
C SER A 185 -10.97 13.05 14.49
N ASN A 186 -12.10 13.40 15.09
CA ASN A 186 -13.41 13.09 14.52
C ASN A 186 -13.62 13.68 13.13
N GLN A 187 -13.01 14.85 12.83
CA GLN A 187 -13.10 15.45 11.51
C GLN A 187 -12.33 14.62 10.47
N GLU A 188 -11.12 14.18 10.79
CA GLU A 188 -10.34 13.32 9.89
C GLU A 188 -11.00 11.96 9.70
N LEU A 189 -11.60 11.38 10.77
CA LEU A 189 -12.39 10.15 10.64
C LEU A 189 -13.58 10.35 9.70
N PHE A 190 -14.33 11.44 9.85
CA PHE A 190 -15.45 11.75 8.96
C PHE A 190 -14.96 11.90 7.51
N ASN A 191 -13.89 12.64 7.28
CA ASN A 191 -13.33 12.83 5.95
C ASN A 191 -12.87 11.50 5.33
N LEU A 192 -12.16 10.68 6.09
CA LEU A 192 -11.73 9.34 5.68
C LEU A 192 -12.92 8.45 5.32
N GLN A 193 -13.96 8.40 6.16
CA GLN A 193 -15.18 7.65 5.88
C GLN A 193 -15.93 8.16 4.64
N CYS A 194 -15.94 9.47 4.42
CA CYS A 194 -16.50 10.06 3.20
C CYS A 194 -15.69 9.66 1.97
N TRP A 195 -14.36 9.60 2.09
CA TRP A 195 -13.47 9.36 0.96
C TRP A 195 -13.34 7.89 0.60
N ALA A 196 -13.04 7.04 1.58
CA ALA A 196 -12.73 5.63 1.38
C ALA A 196 -13.91 4.86 0.75
N LEU A 197 -13.61 4.03 -0.26
CA LEU A 197 -14.57 3.14 -0.91
C LEU A 197 -14.31 1.67 -0.58
N THR A 198 -13.08 1.33 -0.24
CA THR A 198 -12.62 -0.06 -0.11
C THR A 198 -12.13 -0.39 1.30
N ALA A 199 -11.86 0.61 2.14
CA ALA A 199 -11.34 0.40 3.48
C ALA A 199 -12.30 -0.43 4.36
N GLU A 200 -11.74 -1.41 5.05
CA GLU A 200 -12.41 -2.25 6.05
C GLU A 200 -11.89 -1.96 7.47
N SER A 201 -10.70 -1.37 7.59
CA SER A 201 -10.04 -1.02 8.85
C SER A 201 -9.89 0.49 8.99
N PHE A 202 -10.67 1.05 9.93
CA PHE A 202 -10.66 2.48 10.28
C PHE A 202 -10.15 2.59 11.72
N PHE A 203 -8.82 2.64 11.88
CA PHE A 203 -8.18 2.73 13.19
C PHE A 203 -7.47 4.06 13.37
N GLU A 204 -7.48 4.59 14.59
CA GLU A 204 -6.63 5.71 14.96
C GLU A 204 -5.15 5.28 15.09
N VAL A 205 -4.27 6.26 15.22
CA VAL A 205 -2.82 6.02 15.24
C VAL A 205 -2.42 5.02 16.32
N ASP A 206 -2.92 5.17 17.56
CA ASP A 206 -2.54 4.30 18.68
C ASP A 206 -3.09 2.87 18.50
N GLU A 207 -4.27 2.73 17.87
CA GLU A 207 -4.83 1.41 17.54
C GLU A 207 -3.98 0.70 16.48
N TRP A 208 -3.54 1.41 15.42
CA TRP A 208 -2.62 0.87 14.44
C TRP A 208 -1.31 0.39 15.06
N ILE A 209 -0.70 1.23 15.93
CA ILE A 209 0.55 0.89 16.63
C ILE A 209 0.35 -0.37 17.48
N TRP A 210 -0.75 -0.45 18.24
CA TRP A 210 -1.07 -1.62 19.04
C TRP A 210 -1.25 -2.88 18.18
N LEU A 211 -1.89 -2.77 17.00
CA LEU A 211 -2.05 -3.89 16.05
C LEU A 211 -0.70 -4.34 15.49
N PHE A 212 0.19 -3.41 15.11
CA PHE A 212 1.54 -3.74 14.63
C PHE A 212 2.31 -4.53 15.69
N GLU A 213 2.33 -4.06 16.93
CA GLU A 213 2.95 -4.77 18.05
C GLU A 213 2.30 -6.15 18.28
N ARG A 214 0.98 -6.21 18.27
CA ARG A 214 0.21 -7.43 18.53
C ARG A 214 0.43 -8.49 17.46
N PHE A 215 0.59 -8.09 16.20
CA PHE A 215 0.78 -9.00 15.07
C PHE A 215 2.26 -9.24 14.75
N GLY A 216 3.17 -8.62 15.50
CA GLY A 216 4.61 -8.84 15.41
C GLY A 216 5.28 -8.12 14.22
N TYR A 217 4.64 -7.08 13.67
CA TYR A 217 5.25 -6.24 12.64
C TYR A 217 6.26 -5.28 13.27
N SER A 218 7.50 -5.31 12.79
CA SER A 218 8.61 -4.52 13.32
C SER A 218 9.16 -3.48 12.34
N GLY A 219 8.61 -3.44 11.11
CA GLY A 219 9.05 -2.51 10.08
C GLY A 219 8.65 -1.04 10.31
N ASP A 220 9.16 -0.15 9.48
CA ASP A 220 8.79 1.26 9.48
C ASP A 220 7.34 1.46 9.02
N TYR A 221 6.71 2.54 9.46
CA TYR A 221 5.32 2.82 9.13
C TYR A 221 5.06 4.30 8.85
N GLU A 222 4.01 4.58 8.09
CA GLU A 222 3.53 5.91 7.77
C GLU A 222 2.01 5.96 7.83
N PHE A 223 1.46 7.07 8.35
CA PHE A 223 0.03 7.32 8.38
C PHE A 223 -0.35 8.43 7.42
N ILE A 224 -1.40 8.19 6.64
CA ILE A 224 -2.01 9.20 5.77
C ILE A 224 -3.30 9.69 6.42
N PHE A 225 -3.45 11.02 6.48
CA PHE A 225 -4.59 11.68 7.07
C PHE A 225 -5.39 12.45 6.02
N PHE A 226 -6.69 12.57 6.23
CA PHE A 226 -7.64 13.27 5.37
C PHE A 226 -8.10 14.56 6.06
N GLU A 227 -7.34 15.62 5.86
CA GLU A 227 -7.53 16.95 6.46
C GLU A 227 -8.58 17.78 5.73
#